data_7f9d577fed7001f9cb5397397b41450a
#
_entry.id   7f9d577fed7001f9cb5397397b41450a
#
_cell.length_a   1.000
_cell.length_b   1.000
_cell.length_c   1.000
_cell.angle_alpha   90.00
_cell.angle_beta   90.00
_cell.angle_gamma   90.00
#
_symmetry.space_group_name_H-M   'P 1'
#
loop_
_entity.id
_entity.type
_entity.pdbx_description
1 polymer ?
#
loop_
_entity_poly.entity_id
_entity_poly.type
_entity_poly.pdbx_seq_one_letter_code
_entity_poly.pdbx_strand_id
1 'polypeptide(L)'
;MSKEPILKVKDLGISFSQYTNGLVRRNLNVIRNLDIELYEGEILAVVGSSGSGKSLLAHAILGILPDNACTQGDIIYKGEILDEKRKEKLRGDEIVLIPQSVNYLDPLKKVGKQIKISIKDKDKKTQDEIVDNLFKKYNLDKKVKNYYPFQLSGGMARKVLLST
;
A
#
# COMPACT_ATOMS: atom_id res chain seq x y z
N MET A 1 -14.81 -10.99 -27.06
CA MET A 1 -14.47 -11.59 -25.77
C MET A 1 -14.47 -10.48 -24.74
N SER A 2 -15.35 -10.51 -23.76
CA SER A 2 -15.35 -9.55 -22.65
C SER A 2 -14.05 -9.76 -21.86
N LYS A 3 -13.23 -8.70 -21.74
CA LYS A 3 -12.06 -8.75 -20.87
C LYS A 3 -12.54 -8.99 -19.44
N GLU A 4 -12.02 -9.99 -18.77
CA GLU A 4 -12.24 -10.16 -17.34
C GLU A 4 -11.43 -9.12 -16.53
N PRO A 5 -11.99 -8.52 -15.48
CA PRO A 5 -11.26 -7.58 -14.65
C PRO A 5 -10.15 -8.30 -13.87
N ILE A 6 -8.96 -7.70 -13.81
CA ILE A 6 -7.85 -8.21 -12.99
C ILE A 6 -8.15 -8.07 -11.50
N LEU A 7 -8.84 -6.99 -11.11
CA LEU A 7 -9.32 -6.76 -9.75
C LEU A 7 -10.80 -6.37 -9.80
N LYS A 8 -11.61 -7.07 -9.02
CA LYS A 8 -13.03 -6.76 -8.86
C LYS A 8 -13.36 -6.67 -7.38
N VAL A 9 -13.99 -5.59 -7.00
CA VAL A 9 -14.55 -5.37 -5.66
C VAL A 9 -16.07 -5.39 -5.83
N LYS A 10 -16.76 -6.19 -5.03
CA LYS A 10 -18.19 -6.37 -5.11
C LYS A 10 -18.84 -6.14 -3.76
N ASP A 11 -19.77 -5.20 -3.70
CA ASP A 11 -20.58 -4.86 -2.53
C ASP A 11 -19.73 -4.60 -1.26
N LEU A 12 -18.57 -3.96 -1.42
CA LEU A 12 -17.65 -3.74 -0.31
C LEU A 12 -18.24 -2.75 0.69
N GLY A 13 -18.39 -3.20 1.92
CA GLY A 13 -18.68 -2.39 3.09
C GLY A 13 -17.51 -2.43 4.08
N ILE A 14 -17.17 -1.27 4.64
CA ILE A 14 -16.16 -1.17 5.72
C ILE A 14 -16.75 -0.37 6.87
N SER A 15 -16.75 -0.96 8.05
CA SER A 15 -17.20 -0.33 9.30
C SER A 15 -16.18 -0.50 10.41
N PHE A 16 -16.19 0.41 11.37
CA PHE A 16 -15.33 0.37 12.55
C PHE A 16 -16.17 0.29 13.81
N SER A 17 -15.82 -0.62 14.70
CA SER A 17 -16.38 -0.69 16.03
C SER A 17 -15.69 0.30 16.96
N GLN A 18 -16.43 1.24 17.52
CA GLN A 18 -15.93 2.23 18.48
C GLN A 18 -16.76 2.20 19.76
N TYR A 19 -16.12 2.42 20.90
CA TYR A 19 -16.79 2.65 22.16
C TYR A 19 -17.00 4.15 22.37
N THR A 20 -18.25 4.54 22.61
CA THR A 20 -18.63 5.92 22.93
C THR A 20 -19.12 5.98 24.39
N ASN A 21 -18.76 7.05 25.12
CA ASN A 21 -19.22 7.38 26.48
C ASN A 21 -19.63 6.18 27.34
N GLY A 22 -18.63 5.44 27.87
CA GLY A 22 -18.83 4.22 28.60
C GLY A 22 -18.76 2.97 27.71
N LEU A 23 -19.55 1.95 27.99
CA LEU A 23 -19.50 0.65 27.31
C LEU A 23 -20.40 0.54 26.06
N VAL A 24 -20.92 1.64 25.53
CA VAL A 24 -21.80 1.60 24.34
C VAL A 24 -20.96 1.43 23.09
N ARG A 25 -21.09 0.27 22.44
CA ARG A 25 -20.44 -0.04 21.16
C ARG A 25 -21.26 0.57 20.00
N ARG A 26 -20.63 1.38 19.18
CA ARG A 26 -21.19 1.91 17.93
C ARG A 26 -20.37 1.48 16.73
N ASN A 27 -21.04 1.15 15.64
CA ASN A 27 -20.41 0.85 14.36
C ASN A 27 -20.48 2.09 13.47
N LEU A 28 -19.30 2.59 13.08
CA LEU A 28 -19.15 3.68 12.13
C LEU A 28 -18.96 3.06 10.73
N ASN A 29 -19.97 3.16 9.87
CA ASN A 29 -19.86 2.73 8.47
C ASN A 29 -19.16 3.82 7.65
N VAL A 30 -18.02 3.50 7.06
CA VAL A 30 -17.20 4.41 6.24
C VAL A 30 -17.38 4.15 4.75
N ILE A 31 -17.40 2.89 4.34
CA ILE A 31 -17.67 2.49 2.96
C ILE A 31 -18.95 1.64 2.96
N ARG A 32 -19.80 1.85 1.97
CA ARG A 32 -21.06 1.11 1.79
C ARG A 32 -21.24 0.76 0.33
N ASN A 33 -21.50 -0.52 0.06
CA ASN A 33 -21.90 -1.03 -1.25
C ASN A 33 -21.01 -0.50 -2.39
N LEU A 34 -19.69 -0.61 -2.22
CA LEU A 34 -18.71 -0.15 -3.21
C LEU A 34 -18.42 -1.27 -4.20
N ASP A 35 -18.69 -0.98 -5.47
CA ASP A 35 -18.33 -1.85 -6.59
C ASP A 35 -17.25 -1.19 -7.44
N ILE A 36 -16.21 -1.95 -7.77
CA ILE A 36 -15.10 -1.50 -8.62
C ILE A 36 -14.66 -2.64 -9.51
N GLU A 37 -14.35 -2.33 -10.75
CA GLU A 37 -13.65 -3.22 -11.67
C GLU A 37 -12.42 -2.51 -12.24
N LEU A 38 -11.29 -3.18 -12.24
CA LEU A 38 -10.03 -2.71 -12.81
C LEU A 38 -9.52 -3.75 -13.80
N TYR A 39 -9.20 -3.32 -15.00
CA TYR A 39 -8.73 -4.18 -16.08
C TYR A 39 -7.23 -4.05 -16.27
N GLU A 40 -6.61 -5.06 -16.86
CA GLU A 40 -5.19 -5.06 -17.15
C GLU A 40 -4.78 -3.89 -18.06
N GLY A 41 -3.75 -3.15 -17.66
CA GLY A 41 -3.27 -1.95 -18.34
C GLY A 41 -4.09 -0.68 -18.09
N GLU A 42 -5.11 -0.74 -17.23
CA GLU A 42 -5.95 0.40 -16.87
C GLU A 42 -5.41 1.17 -15.65
N ILE A 43 -5.68 2.47 -15.60
CA ILE A 43 -5.47 3.33 -14.43
C ILE A 43 -6.83 3.77 -13.92
N LEU A 44 -7.21 3.30 -12.72
CA LEU A 44 -8.43 3.71 -12.05
C LEU A 44 -8.15 4.82 -11.05
N ALA A 45 -8.77 5.98 -11.23
CA ALA A 45 -8.69 7.09 -10.29
C ALA A 45 -9.84 7.05 -9.28
N VAL A 46 -9.53 6.93 -8.00
CA VAL A 46 -10.51 7.02 -6.90
C VAL A 46 -10.46 8.41 -6.30
N VAL A 47 -11.51 9.19 -6.53
CA VAL A 47 -11.63 10.59 -6.07
C VAL A 47 -12.65 10.73 -4.95
N GLY A 48 -12.49 11.75 -4.11
CA GLY A 48 -13.40 12.03 -3.00
C GLY A 48 -12.76 12.96 -1.98
N SER A 49 -13.56 13.49 -1.06
CA SER A 49 -13.10 14.36 0.04
C SER A 49 -12.13 13.66 1.00
N SER A 50 -11.42 14.44 1.81
CA SER A 50 -10.61 13.86 2.90
C SER A 50 -11.51 13.09 3.86
N GLY A 51 -11.07 11.91 4.31
CA GLY A 51 -11.86 11.06 5.21
C GLY A 51 -12.93 10.19 4.52
N SER A 52 -13.11 10.26 3.20
CA SER A 52 -14.14 9.49 2.48
C SER A 52 -13.82 7.98 2.33
N GLY A 53 -12.75 7.48 2.91
CA GLY A 53 -12.44 6.05 2.89
C GLY A 53 -11.54 5.57 1.75
N LYS A 54 -11.02 6.46 0.88
CA LYS A 54 -10.16 6.07 -0.27
C LYS A 54 -8.96 5.17 0.12
N SER A 55 -8.26 5.54 1.17
CA SER A 55 -7.13 4.75 1.67
C SER A 55 -7.59 3.42 2.29
N LEU A 56 -8.80 3.39 2.88
CA LEU A 56 -9.35 2.17 3.46
C LEU A 56 -9.66 1.12 2.38
N LEU A 57 -10.07 1.54 1.18
CA LEU A 57 -10.21 0.63 0.04
C LEU A 57 -8.89 -0.05 -0.28
N ALA A 58 -7.79 0.71 -0.40
CA ALA A 58 -6.47 0.13 -0.65
C ALA A 58 -6.02 -0.81 0.49
N HIS A 59 -6.28 -0.43 1.73
CA HIS A 59 -5.98 -1.26 2.90
C HIS A 59 -6.83 -2.55 2.94
N ALA A 60 -8.09 -2.50 2.52
CA ALA A 60 -8.95 -3.69 2.43
C ALA A 60 -8.44 -4.68 1.37
N ILE A 61 -8.05 -4.18 0.20
CA ILE A 61 -7.47 -5.00 -0.87
C ILE A 61 -6.20 -5.70 -0.39
N LEU A 62 -5.38 -5.01 0.38
CA LEU A 62 -4.12 -5.54 0.91
C LEU A 62 -4.27 -6.35 2.20
N GLY A 63 -5.45 -6.37 2.85
CA GLY A 63 -5.64 -7.02 4.15
C GLY A 63 -4.81 -6.37 5.27
N ILE A 64 -4.73 -5.05 5.30
CA ILE A 64 -4.01 -4.27 6.34
C ILE A 64 -4.92 -3.28 7.06
N LEU A 65 -6.21 -3.58 7.11
CA LEU A 65 -7.14 -2.81 7.93
C LEU A 65 -6.84 -3.02 9.41
N PRO A 66 -7.14 -2.04 10.28
CA PRO A 66 -7.03 -2.20 11.73
C PRO A 66 -7.96 -3.30 12.26
N ASP A 67 -7.60 -3.92 13.39
CA ASP A 67 -8.33 -5.05 14.00
C ASP A 67 -9.78 -4.74 14.36
N ASN A 68 -10.12 -3.46 14.59
CA ASN A 68 -11.48 -3.02 14.89
C ASN A 68 -12.32 -2.76 13.63
N ALA A 69 -11.79 -3.01 12.44
CA ALA A 69 -12.52 -2.93 11.18
C ALA A 69 -13.30 -4.21 10.91
N CYS A 70 -14.51 -4.05 10.41
CA CYS A 70 -15.33 -5.13 9.86
C CYS A 70 -15.55 -4.88 8.37
N THR A 71 -15.35 -5.91 7.55
CA THR A 71 -15.56 -5.86 6.10
C THR A 71 -16.72 -6.75 5.70
N GLN A 72 -17.46 -6.34 4.66
CA GLN A 72 -18.49 -7.11 3.96
C GLN A 72 -18.20 -7.07 2.47
N GLY A 73 -18.77 -8.00 1.70
CA GLY A 73 -18.56 -8.09 0.26
C GLY A 73 -17.29 -8.84 -0.11
N ASP A 74 -17.03 -8.92 -1.40
CA ASP A 74 -15.95 -9.72 -1.97
C ASP A 74 -14.90 -8.87 -2.66
N ILE A 75 -13.64 -9.24 -2.50
CA ILE A 75 -12.52 -8.72 -3.28
C ILE A 75 -11.96 -9.89 -4.08
N ILE A 76 -11.98 -9.77 -5.40
CA ILE A 76 -11.60 -10.83 -6.34
C ILE A 76 -10.39 -10.34 -7.13
N TYR A 77 -9.34 -11.13 -7.18
CA TYR A 77 -8.12 -10.82 -7.95
C TYR A 77 -7.79 -11.99 -8.88
N LYS A 78 -7.66 -11.72 -10.16
CA LYS A 78 -7.44 -12.73 -11.21
C LYS A 78 -8.45 -13.90 -11.14
N GLY A 79 -9.74 -13.56 -10.94
CA GLY A 79 -10.83 -14.52 -10.88
C GLY A 79 -11.01 -15.28 -9.58
N GLU A 80 -10.16 -15.04 -8.56
CA GLU A 80 -10.24 -15.74 -7.27
C GLU A 80 -10.46 -14.77 -6.10
N ILE A 81 -11.31 -15.16 -5.13
CA ILE A 81 -11.57 -14.36 -3.93
C ILE A 81 -10.30 -14.23 -3.09
N LEU A 82 -10.03 -13.00 -2.66
CA LEU A 82 -8.93 -12.68 -1.76
C LEU A 82 -9.31 -12.94 -0.30
N ASP A 83 -9.02 -14.11 0.20
CA ASP A 83 -8.99 -14.37 1.63
C ASP A 83 -7.73 -13.75 2.29
N GLU A 84 -7.66 -13.70 3.62
CA GLU A 84 -6.55 -13.07 4.34
C GLU A 84 -5.19 -13.72 4.02
N LYS A 85 -5.14 -15.05 3.88
CA LYS A 85 -3.89 -15.77 3.54
C LYS A 85 -3.40 -15.43 2.14
N ARG A 86 -4.33 -15.27 1.20
CA ARG A 86 -4.00 -14.91 -0.18
C ARG A 86 -3.55 -13.46 -0.28
N LYS A 87 -4.24 -12.53 0.40
CA LYS A 87 -3.81 -11.13 0.51
C LYS A 87 -2.38 -11.03 1.05
N GLU A 88 -2.04 -11.81 2.09
CA GLU A 88 -0.70 -11.84 2.66
C GLU A 88 0.36 -12.29 1.66
N LYS A 89 0.09 -13.32 0.85
CA LYS A 89 1.00 -13.82 -0.18
C LYS A 89 1.22 -12.83 -1.32
N LEU A 90 0.16 -12.15 -1.74
CA LEU A 90 0.22 -11.21 -2.87
C LEU A 90 0.82 -9.86 -2.50
N ARG A 91 0.82 -9.55 -1.20
CA ARG A 91 1.32 -8.28 -0.68
C ARG A 91 2.83 -8.16 -0.84
N GLY A 92 3.24 -7.11 -1.56
CA GLY A 92 4.65 -6.85 -1.83
C GLY A 92 5.22 -7.59 -3.03
N ASP A 93 4.49 -8.55 -3.60
CA ASP A 93 4.87 -9.30 -4.79
C ASP A 93 4.03 -8.88 -6.00
N GLU A 94 2.73 -9.21 -6.02
CA GLU A 94 1.83 -8.84 -7.12
C GLU A 94 1.04 -7.54 -6.84
N ILE A 95 0.75 -7.25 -5.57
CA ILE A 95 0.00 -6.06 -5.15
C ILE A 95 0.84 -5.26 -4.17
N VAL A 96 1.17 -4.03 -4.54
CA VAL A 96 1.97 -3.12 -3.71
C VAL A 96 1.22 -1.85 -3.37
N LEU A 97 1.44 -1.30 -2.19
CA LEU A 97 0.94 0.00 -1.76
C LEU A 97 2.08 1.01 -1.75
N ILE A 98 1.88 2.12 -2.44
CA ILE A 98 2.75 3.29 -2.31
C ILE A 98 2.04 4.26 -1.35
N PRO A 99 2.50 4.39 -0.10
CA PRO A 99 1.82 5.23 0.87
C PRO A 99 1.97 6.72 0.54
N GLN A 100 0.96 7.50 0.91
CA GLN A 100 0.97 8.95 0.73
C GLN A 100 2.00 9.63 1.66
N SER A 101 2.15 9.11 2.88
CA SER A 101 3.05 9.67 3.90
C SER A 101 4.45 9.11 3.80
N VAL A 102 5.44 9.98 3.91
CA VAL A 102 6.86 9.59 4.00
C VAL A 102 7.23 9.02 5.39
N ASN A 103 6.32 9.07 6.35
CA ASN A 103 6.51 8.51 7.69
C ASN A 103 6.60 6.97 7.71
N TYR A 104 6.37 6.31 6.59
CA TYR A 104 6.61 4.87 6.43
C TYR A 104 8.11 4.52 6.33
N LEU A 105 8.97 5.51 6.09
CA LEU A 105 10.41 5.29 6.19
C LEU A 105 10.81 5.23 7.68
N ASP A 106 11.59 4.21 8.05
CA ASP A 106 12.13 4.06 9.40
C ASP A 106 13.12 5.20 9.70
N PRO A 107 12.81 6.11 10.65
CA PRO A 107 13.63 7.29 10.92
C PRO A 107 15.02 6.95 11.46
N LEU A 108 15.21 5.75 12.00
CA LEU A 108 16.47 5.29 12.60
C LEU A 108 17.37 4.53 11.64
N LYS A 109 16.92 4.29 10.42
CA LYS A 109 17.71 3.58 9.41
C LYS A 109 18.07 4.47 8.23
N LYS A 110 19.31 4.33 7.74
CA LYS A 110 19.73 4.97 6.50
C LYS A 110 18.90 4.48 5.32
N VAL A 111 18.52 5.38 4.41
CA VAL A 111 17.60 5.07 3.31
C VAL A 111 18.10 3.97 2.39
N GLY A 112 19.40 3.91 2.09
CA GLY A 112 19.96 2.83 1.30
C GLY A 112 19.82 1.45 1.96
N LYS A 113 19.84 1.37 3.31
CA LYS A 113 19.59 0.12 4.03
C LYS A 113 18.13 -0.31 3.94
N GLN A 114 17.18 0.66 3.93
CA GLN A 114 15.75 0.35 3.83
C GLN A 114 15.41 -0.24 2.47
N ILE A 115 15.94 0.33 1.39
CA ILE A 115 15.77 -0.23 0.04
C ILE A 115 16.34 -1.66 -0.06
N LYS A 116 17.47 -1.94 0.59
CA LYS A 116 18.06 -3.28 0.58
C LYS A 116 17.20 -4.34 1.29
N ILE A 117 16.31 -3.95 2.19
CA ILE A 117 15.41 -4.90 2.87
C ILE A 117 14.46 -5.55 1.87
N SER A 118 13.96 -4.82 0.87
CA SER A 118 13.05 -5.34 -0.16
C SER A 118 13.75 -6.27 -1.17
N ILE A 119 15.09 -6.27 -1.19
CA ILE A 119 15.92 -7.11 -2.09
C ILE A 119 16.89 -8.00 -1.31
N LYS A 120 16.50 -8.39 -0.09
CA LYS A 120 17.35 -9.16 0.85
C LYS A 120 17.85 -10.49 0.30
N ASP A 121 17.14 -11.10 -0.65
CA ASP A 121 17.47 -12.40 -1.23
C ASP A 121 18.64 -12.34 -2.25
N LYS A 122 19.12 -11.14 -2.57
CA LYS A 122 20.27 -10.91 -3.45
C LYS A 122 21.57 -10.76 -2.64
N ASP A 123 22.69 -11.11 -3.25
CA ASP A 123 23.99 -10.87 -2.66
C ASP A 123 24.27 -9.36 -2.48
N LYS A 124 25.20 -9.03 -1.59
CA LYS A 124 25.49 -7.64 -1.20
C LYS A 124 25.90 -6.75 -2.39
N LYS A 125 26.65 -7.30 -3.35
CA LYS A 125 27.12 -6.54 -4.52
C LYS A 125 25.93 -6.19 -5.42
N THR A 126 25.10 -7.18 -5.73
CA THR A 126 23.86 -6.99 -6.52
C THR A 126 22.91 -6.01 -5.84
N GLN A 127 22.77 -6.07 -4.50
CA GLN A 127 21.96 -5.08 -3.76
C GLN A 127 22.49 -3.65 -3.93
N ASP A 128 23.82 -3.45 -3.84
CA ASP A 128 24.42 -2.14 -4.03
C ASP A 128 24.22 -1.61 -5.46
N GLU A 129 24.36 -2.46 -6.46
CA GLU A 129 24.12 -2.12 -7.86
C GLU A 129 22.65 -1.74 -8.13
N ILE A 130 21.69 -2.49 -7.57
CA ILE A 130 20.26 -2.18 -7.69
C ILE A 130 19.95 -0.84 -7.04
N VAL A 131 20.44 -0.58 -5.82
CA VAL A 131 20.25 0.71 -5.14
C VAL A 131 20.82 1.87 -5.97
N ASP A 132 22.05 1.72 -6.49
CA ASP A 132 22.67 2.75 -7.31
C ASP A 132 21.88 3.01 -8.61
N ASN A 133 21.33 1.97 -9.24
CA ASN A 133 20.50 2.09 -10.43
C ASN A 133 19.14 2.79 -10.13
N LEU A 134 18.51 2.45 -9.00
CA LEU A 134 17.29 3.13 -8.55
C LEU A 134 17.54 4.61 -8.28
N PHE A 135 18.64 4.95 -7.61
CA PHE A 135 19.00 6.35 -7.35
C PHE A 135 19.25 7.12 -8.65
N LYS A 136 19.93 6.50 -9.63
CA LYS A 136 20.08 7.08 -10.97
C LYS A 136 18.74 7.27 -11.66
N LYS A 137 17.86 6.25 -11.64
CA LYS A 137 16.53 6.29 -12.27
C LYS A 137 15.67 7.44 -11.72
N TYR A 138 15.72 7.67 -10.40
CA TYR A 138 14.93 8.72 -9.74
C TYR A 138 15.67 10.05 -9.60
N ASN A 139 16.82 10.24 -10.24
CA ASN A 139 17.66 11.46 -10.12
C ASN A 139 17.95 11.81 -8.65
N LEU A 140 18.42 10.83 -7.88
CA LEU A 140 18.93 10.99 -6.52
C LEU A 140 20.46 10.88 -6.54
N ASP A 141 21.13 11.79 -5.80
CA ASP A 141 22.60 11.70 -5.63
C ASP A 141 22.96 10.41 -4.83
N LYS A 142 24.01 9.71 -5.24
CA LYS A 142 24.47 8.48 -4.59
C LYS A 142 24.75 8.64 -3.09
N LYS A 143 25.16 9.83 -2.64
CA LYS A 143 25.41 10.11 -1.22
C LYS A 143 24.13 10.00 -0.37
N VAL A 144 22.96 10.21 -0.97
CA VAL A 144 21.65 10.16 -0.30
C VAL A 144 21.38 8.78 0.32
N LYS A 145 21.94 7.70 -0.24
CA LYS A 145 21.82 6.36 0.37
C LYS A 145 22.34 6.28 1.83
N ASN A 146 23.22 7.20 2.21
CA ASN A 146 23.76 7.30 3.56
C ASN A 146 22.98 8.24 4.49
N TYR A 147 21.96 8.93 3.97
CA TYR A 147 21.13 9.85 4.74
C TYR A 147 20.06 9.08 5.52
N TYR A 148 19.61 9.69 6.59
CA TYR A 148 18.41 9.30 7.31
C TYR A 148 17.18 10.00 6.74
N PRO A 149 15.96 9.48 6.91
CA PRO A 149 14.74 10.09 6.37
C PRO A 149 14.57 11.57 6.72
N PHE A 150 14.90 11.99 7.92
CA PHE A 150 14.79 13.39 8.37
C PHE A 150 15.75 14.36 7.65
N GLN A 151 16.76 13.85 6.96
CA GLN A 151 17.70 14.66 6.17
C GLN A 151 17.23 14.87 4.73
N LEU A 152 16.10 14.25 4.34
CA LEU A 152 15.58 14.32 2.99
C LEU A 152 14.58 15.48 2.84
N SER A 153 14.57 16.11 1.67
CA SER A 153 13.42 16.91 1.28
C SER A 153 12.20 16.03 1.02
N GLY A 154 10.98 16.58 1.08
CA GLY A 154 9.76 15.82 0.82
C GLY A 154 9.76 15.10 -0.53
N GLY A 155 10.29 15.76 -1.58
CA GLY A 155 10.45 15.14 -2.90
C GLY A 155 11.46 13.99 -2.93
N MET A 156 12.59 14.13 -2.22
CA MET A 156 13.58 13.06 -2.09
C MET A 156 13.01 11.88 -1.30
N ALA A 157 12.32 12.13 -0.19
CA ALA A 157 11.71 11.09 0.62
C ALA A 157 10.67 10.28 -0.17
N ARG A 158 9.86 10.93 -1.02
CA ARG A 158 8.94 10.24 -1.92
C ARG A 158 9.65 9.36 -2.95
N LYS A 159 10.74 9.84 -3.54
CA LYS A 159 11.53 9.05 -4.50
C LYS A 159 12.17 7.83 -3.82
N VAL A 160 12.65 7.99 -2.59
CA VAL A 160 13.16 6.87 -1.78
C VAL A 160 12.05 5.88 -1.48
N LEU A 161 10.87 6.35 -1.07
CA LEU A 161 9.72 5.50 -0.78
C LEU A 161 9.27 4.68 -2.01
N LEU A 162 9.35 5.25 -3.22
CA LEU A 162 9.11 4.54 -4.47
C LEU A 162 10.19 3.50 -4.81
N SER A 163 11.33 3.54 -4.11
CA SER A 163 12.46 2.65 -4.32
C SER A 163 12.52 1.51 -3.31
N THR A 164 11.68 1.56 -2.27
CA THR A 164 11.55 0.50 -1.25
C THR A 164 10.49 -0.50 -1.63
#